data_8e19a5c49315a22757c3e860d6b1dd13
#
_entry.id   8e19a5c49315a22757c3e860d6b1dd13
#
_cell.length_a   1.000
_cell.length_b   1.000
_cell.length_c   1.000
_cell.angle_alpha   90.00
_cell.angle_beta   90.00
_cell.angle_gamma   90.00
#
_symmetry.space_group_name_H-M   'P 1'
#
loop_
_entity.id
_entity.type
_entity.pdbx_description
1 polymer ?
#
loop_
_entity_poly.entity_id
_entity_poly.type
_entity_poly.pdbx_seq_one_letter_code
_entity_poly.pdbx_strand_id
1 'polypeptide(L)'
;VYPFMGAHWSFGPRSGNRWLWNHGIGSEGAWDTPEIACLGPDLPGLPDVAEEAKSRERCGFLEESQRTPEIIGMHNALMKGWRIAGLHGVGSHGMRQFIGYLDEAVAQGPVTEEMVREMRILMAHGTMVGKEPDVIAGLKRYNIIMPMQIRRALTYEPNIIDTFYGPEGYEFLAPMKSLIDAGVRVAAETHSAGPPDLLFRHMPLFTTRTAAGRTSAPEEAVDRVVALKLFTYANAQSMLAEDYIGSLEVGKFADFAIIENNYLEQPESELENNKTLVTVVGGKVIYRDPAAPWDVTN
;
A
#
# COMPACT_ATOMS: atom_id res chain seq x y z
N VAL A 1 -10.21 8.54 10.35
CA VAL A 1 -11.44 7.89 10.82
C VAL A 1 -11.86 6.96 9.71
N TYR A 2 -11.67 5.67 9.90
CA TYR A 2 -12.16 4.65 8.99
C TYR A 2 -13.60 4.36 9.38
N PRO A 3 -14.55 4.63 8.54
CA PRO A 3 -15.89 4.23 8.82
C PRO A 3 -16.04 2.77 8.45
N PHE A 4 -16.44 1.99 9.39
CA PHE A 4 -16.88 0.64 9.17
C PHE A 4 -17.88 0.60 8.02
N MET A 5 -17.75 -0.40 7.17
CA MET A 5 -18.69 -0.65 6.09
C MET A 5 -20.07 -1.03 6.64
N GLY A 6 -20.75 -0.14 7.15
CA GLY A 6 -22.07 -0.21 7.77
C GLY A 6 -22.54 1.16 8.22
N ALA A 7 -21.63 2.14 8.23
CA ALA A 7 -21.99 3.51 8.54
C ALA A 7 -22.66 4.18 7.33
N HIS A 8 -23.72 4.92 7.60
CA HIS A 8 -24.37 5.76 6.61
C HIS A 8 -23.44 6.93 6.26
N TRP A 9 -22.95 6.96 5.03
CA TRP A 9 -22.11 8.04 4.52
C TRP A 9 -22.94 9.21 4.06
N SER A 10 -22.56 10.37 4.56
CA SER A 10 -23.12 11.64 4.07
C SER A 10 -22.46 12.13 2.79
N PHE A 11 -21.31 11.54 2.40
CA PHE A 11 -20.53 11.99 1.25
C PHE A 11 -20.10 10.80 0.40
N GLY A 12 -20.42 10.82 -0.87
CA GLY A 12 -19.97 9.82 -1.84
C GLY A 12 -18.44 9.89 -2.10
N PRO A 13 -17.85 8.83 -2.68
CA PRO A 13 -16.47 8.86 -3.12
C PRO A 13 -16.25 9.99 -4.14
N ARG A 14 -15.03 10.57 -4.15
CA ARG A 14 -14.64 11.74 -4.93
C ARG A 14 -15.37 13.05 -4.56
N SER A 15 -16.00 13.11 -3.38
CA SER A 15 -16.55 14.34 -2.83
C SER A 15 -15.53 15.08 -1.97
N GLY A 16 -15.56 16.39 -2.00
CA GLY A 16 -14.66 17.23 -1.22
C GLY A 16 -14.13 18.45 -1.99
N ASN A 17 -13.00 18.94 -1.56
CA ASN A 17 -12.29 20.06 -2.20
C ASN A 17 -10.78 19.77 -2.25
N ARG A 18 -9.97 20.67 -2.80
CA ARG A 18 -8.52 20.49 -2.95
C ARG A 18 -7.75 20.23 -1.65
N TRP A 19 -8.34 20.47 -0.49
CA TRP A 19 -7.70 20.29 0.83
C TRP A 19 -8.17 19.04 1.56
N LEU A 20 -9.40 18.65 1.30
CA LEU A 20 -10.02 17.49 1.93
C LEU A 20 -11.03 16.87 0.99
N TRP A 21 -10.79 15.66 0.55
CA TRP A 21 -11.75 14.90 -0.26
C TRP A 21 -11.80 13.44 0.16
N ASN A 22 -12.92 12.83 -0.08
CA ASN A 22 -13.11 11.39 0.08
C ASN A 22 -12.79 10.69 -1.25
N HIS A 23 -11.70 9.94 -1.30
CA HIS A 23 -11.28 9.23 -2.50
C HIS A 23 -11.77 7.77 -2.57
N GLY A 24 -12.51 7.30 -1.58
CA GLY A 24 -13.09 5.96 -1.54
C GLY A 24 -13.44 5.52 -0.13
N ILE A 25 -13.86 4.27 -0.02
CA ILE A 25 -14.09 3.62 1.27
C ILE A 25 -12.95 2.66 1.58
N GLY A 26 -12.63 2.49 2.86
CA GLY A 26 -11.65 1.54 3.34
C GLY A 26 -12.25 0.62 4.40
N SER A 27 -11.57 -0.48 4.65
CA SER A 27 -11.89 -1.39 5.74
C SER A 27 -10.61 -1.89 6.37
N GLU A 28 -10.58 -1.87 7.69
CA GLU A 28 -9.56 -2.58 8.48
C GLU A 28 -9.96 -4.03 8.75
N GLY A 29 -11.12 -4.47 8.27
CA GLY A 29 -11.52 -5.87 8.27
C GLY A 29 -10.48 -6.66 7.52
N ALA A 30 -9.44 -7.06 8.25
CA ALA A 30 -8.33 -7.79 7.69
C ALA A 30 -8.83 -9.15 7.21
N TRP A 31 -8.54 -9.47 5.96
CA TRP A 31 -8.61 -10.85 5.54
C TRP A 31 -7.56 -11.69 6.25
N ASP A 32 -6.41 -11.07 6.50
CA ASP A 32 -5.28 -11.72 7.12
C ASP A 32 -4.36 -10.70 7.82
N THR A 33 -3.50 -11.22 8.69
CA THR A 33 -2.40 -10.50 9.32
C THR A 33 -1.08 -11.24 9.03
N PRO A 34 0.09 -10.64 9.29
CA PRO A 34 1.35 -11.35 9.08
C PRO A 34 1.45 -12.67 9.83
N GLU A 35 0.87 -12.76 11.01
CA GLU A 35 0.88 -13.96 11.86
C GLU A 35 0.03 -15.10 11.28
N ILE A 36 -0.96 -14.74 10.49
CA ILE A 36 -1.89 -15.66 9.85
C ILE A 36 -2.04 -15.33 8.36
N ALA A 37 -0.96 -14.87 7.74
CA ALA A 37 -1.00 -14.50 6.33
C ALA A 37 -1.41 -15.70 5.46
N CYS A 38 -2.40 -15.47 4.64
CA CYS A 38 -2.87 -16.44 3.69
C CYS A 38 -1.92 -16.46 2.48
N LEU A 39 -0.86 -17.26 2.55
CA LEU A 39 0.20 -17.27 1.52
C LEU A 39 -0.10 -18.19 0.35
N GLY A 40 -0.82 -19.27 0.57
CA GLY A 40 -1.20 -20.21 -0.49
C GLY A 40 -1.41 -21.63 0.03
N PRO A 41 -2.06 -22.49 -0.79
CA PRO A 41 -2.39 -23.85 -0.39
C PRO A 41 -1.16 -24.76 -0.23
N ASP A 42 -0.07 -24.44 -0.93
CA ASP A 42 1.12 -25.28 -1.03
C ASP A 42 2.21 -24.90 -0.01
N LEU A 43 2.11 -23.76 0.64
CA LEU A 43 3.01 -23.46 1.74
C LEU A 43 2.61 -24.30 2.94
N PRO A 44 3.58 -25.00 3.55
CA PRO A 44 3.33 -25.71 4.79
C PRO A 44 2.76 -24.70 5.76
N GLY A 45 1.52 -24.89 6.05
CA GLY A 45 0.86 -23.97 6.93
C GLY A 45 1.52 -24.01 8.27
N LEU A 46 1.27 -22.99 9.02
CA LEU A 46 1.61 -22.88 10.41
C LEU A 46 1.60 -24.24 11.09
N PRO A 47 2.75 -24.74 11.57
CA PRO A 47 2.73 -25.96 12.36
C PRO A 47 1.87 -25.67 13.58
N ASP A 48 0.88 -26.51 13.86
CA ASP A 48 0.05 -26.59 15.06
C ASP A 48 -0.07 -25.32 15.95
N VAL A 49 0.06 -24.14 15.36
CA VAL A 49 -0.23 -22.91 16.07
C VAL A 49 -1.73 -22.85 16.27
N ALA A 50 -2.12 -22.77 17.51
CA ALA A 50 -3.43 -22.71 18.09
C ALA A 50 -4.64 -22.65 17.15
N GLU A 51 -5.79 -23.12 17.60
CA GLU A 51 -7.03 -23.15 16.81
C GLU A 51 -7.37 -21.87 16.03
N GLU A 52 -6.81 -20.73 16.42
CA GLU A 52 -6.88 -19.46 15.69
C GLU A 52 -6.18 -19.51 14.34
N ALA A 53 -5.15 -20.31 14.15
CA ALA A 53 -4.51 -20.55 12.84
C ALA A 53 -5.31 -21.52 11.94
N LYS A 54 -6.34 -22.16 12.44
CA LYS A 54 -7.34 -22.87 11.62
C LYS A 54 -8.17 -21.90 10.75
N SER A 55 -7.86 -20.63 10.79
CA SER A 55 -8.33 -19.63 9.83
C SER A 55 -7.92 -19.88 8.37
N ARG A 56 -7.28 -21.03 8.07
CA ARG A 56 -7.17 -21.51 6.69
C ARG A 56 -8.54 -21.59 5.99
N GLU A 57 -9.59 -21.86 6.73
CA GLU A 57 -10.95 -21.72 6.23
C GLU A 57 -11.29 -20.27 5.84
N ARG A 58 -10.69 -19.28 6.50
CA ARG A 58 -10.85 -17.86 6.15
C ARG A 58 -10.06 -17.46 4.91
N CYS A 59 -9.02 -18.19 4.57
CA CYS A 59 -8.19 -17.89 3.41
C CYS A 59 -8.76 -18.40 2.09
N GLY A 60 -9.81 -19.22 2.11
CA GLY A 60 -10.52 -19.67 0.92
C GLY A 60 -11.52 -18.64 0.40
N PHE A 61 -11.95 -18.81 -0.86
CA PHE A 61 -13.12 -18.08 -1.36
C PHE A 61 -14.35 -18.53 -0.58
N LEU A 62 -14.99 -17.58 0.12
CA LEU A 62 -16.12 -17.89 0.97
C LEU A 62 -17.43 -17.84 0.17
N GLU A 63 -18.23 -18.88 0.30
CA GLU A 63 -19.61 -18.86 -0.17
C GLU A 63 -20.39 -17.73 0.52
N GLU A 64 -21.41 -17.20 -0.13
CA GLU A 64 -22.15 -16.02 0.34
C GLU A 64 -22.61 -16.14 1.80
N SER A 65 -23.06 -17.33 2.21
CA SER A 65 -23.53 -17.61 3.58
C SER A 65 -22.42 -17.61 4.64
N GLN A 66 -21.16 -17.67 4.23
CA GLN A 66 -19.97 -17.72 5.09
C GLN A 66 -19.25 -16.36 5.18
N ARG A 67 -19.67 -15.39 4.35
CA ARG A 67 -19.01 -14.09 4.26
C ARG A 67 -19.23 -13.26 5.52
N THR A 68 -18.14 -12.61 5.95
CA THR A 68 -18.22 -11.65 7.05
C THR A 68 -18.98 -10.39 6.64
N PRO A 69 -19.51 -9.60 7.59
CA PRO A 69 -20.15 -8.32 7.30
C PRO A 69 -19.26 -7.38 6.48
N GLU A 70 -17.95 -7.43 6.68
CA GLU A 70 -16.96 -6.62 5.95
C GLU A 70 -16.91 -7.01 4.47
N ILE A 71 -16.85 -8.31 4.16
CA ILE A 71 -16.86 -8.83 2.79
C ILE A 71 -18.17 -8.47 2.09
N ILE A 72 -19.31 -8.66 2.78
CA ILE A 72 -20.63 -8.29 2.27
C ILE A 72 -20.70 -6.79 2.01
N GLY A 73 -20.21 -5.98 2.95
CA GLY A 73 -20.19 -4.52 2.81
C GLY A 73 -19.33 -4.06 1.64
N MET A 74 -18.16 -4.65 1.44
CA MET A 74 -17.28 -4.39 0.31
C MET A 74 -17.96 -4.77 -1.02
N HIS A 75 -18.54 -5.97 -1.11
CA HIS A 75 -19.26 -6.41 -2.31
C HIS A 75 -20.39 -5.44 -2.66
N ASN A 76 -21.21 -5.06 -1.66
CA ASN A 76 -22.28 -4.08 -1.85
C ASN A 76 -21.76 -2.71 -2.31
N ALA A 77 -20.60 -2.29 -1.85
CA ALA A 77 -19.97 -1.05 -2.27
C ALA A 77 -19.52 -1.13 -3.73
N LEU A 78 -18.87 -2.23 -4.12
CA LEU A 78 -18.50 -2.50 -5.52
C LEU A 78 -19.71 -2.49 -6.45
N MET A 79 -20.79 -3.21 -6.07
CA MET A 79 -22.03 -3.27 -6.85
C MET A 79 -22.72 -1.92 -7.03
N LYS A 80 -22.40 -0.94 -6.19
CA LYS A 80 -22.84 0.46 -6.30
C LYS A 80 -21.85 1.35 -7.03
N GLY A 81 -20.76 0.80 -7.56
CA GLY A 81 -19.70 1.56 -8.23
C GLY A 81 -18.82 2.38 -7.29
N TRP A 82 -18.76 2.03 -6.02
CA TRP A 82 -17.93 2.75 -5.06
C TRP A 82 -16.50 2.21 -5.07
N ARG A 83 -15.53 3.12 -5.06
CA ARG A 83 -14.12 2.78 -5.01
C ARG A 83 -13.74 2.21 -3.64
N ILE A 84 -13.02 1.11 -3.62
CA ILE A 84 -12.30 0.61 -2.43
C ILE A 84 -10.93 1.27 -2.40
N ALA A 85 -10.66 2.05 -1.35
CA ALA A 85 -9.45 2.87 -1.24
C ALA A 85 -8.64 2.57 0.02
N GLY A 86 -8.43 1.31 0.32
CA GLY A 86 -7.67 0.84 1.46
C GLY A 86 -8.33 -0.36 2.10
N LEU A 87 -8.16 -1.50 1.47
CA LEU A 87 -8.52 -2.79 2.04
C LEU A 87 -7.25 -3.42 2.60
N HIS A 88 -7.31 -3.91 3.82
CA HIS A 88 -6.20 -4.59 4.44
C HIS A 88 -5.92 -5.91 3.73
N GLY A 89 -4.73 -6.11 3.20
CA GLY A 89 -4.33 -7.33 2.51
C GLY A 89 -2.84 -7.58 2.69
N VAL A 90 -2.49 -8.69 3.33
CA VAL A 90 -1.12 -9.05 3.68
C VAL A 90 -0.61 -10.16 2.79
N GLY A 91 -1.31 -11.28 2.69
CA GLY A 91 -0.86 -12.47 2.00
C GLY A 91 -1.42 -12.63 0.58
N SER A 92 -0.71 -13.39 -0.27
CA SER A 92 -1.12 -13.61 -1.66
C SER A 92 -2.43 -14.37 -1.81
N HIS A 93 -2.76 -15.25 -0.87
CA HIS A 93 -4.04 -15.95 -0.94
C HIS A 93 -5.22 -15.02 -0.63
N GLY A 94 -5.06 -14.07 0.30
CA GLY A 94 -6.02 -12.99 0.51
C GLY A 94 -6.23 -12.14 -0.74
N MET A 95 -5.16 -11.90 -1.51
CA MET A 95 -5.26 -11.23 -2.81
C MET A 95 -6.06 -12.05 -3.82
N ARG A 96 -5.85 -13.37 -3.90
CA ARG A 96 -6.66 -14.26 -4.76
C ARG A 96 -8.12 -14.23 -4.39
N GLN A 97 -8.42 -14.29 -3.11
CA GLN A 97 -9.78 -14.21 -2.61
C GLN A 97 -10.45 -12.89 -3.02
N PHE A 98 -9.75 -11.78 -2.84
CA PHE A 98 -10.26 -10.48 -3.25
C PHE A 98 -10.49 -10.38 -4.76
N ILE A 99 -9.54 -10.87 -5.57
CA ILE A 99 -9.68 -10.93 -7.03
C ILE A 99 -10.92 -11.77 -7.39
N GLY A 100 -11.15 -12.90 -6.72
CA GLY A 100 -12.35 -13.72 -6.89
C GLY A 100 -13.65 -12.95 -6.62
N TYR A 101 -13.69 -12.10 -5.60
CA TYR A 101 -14.85 -11.24 -5.35
C TYR A 101 -15.05 -10.15 -6.42
N LEU A 102 -13.97 -9.66 -7.02
CA LEU A 102 -14.09 -8.76 -8.18
C LEU A 102 -14.63 -9.51 -9.40
N ASP A 103 -14.16 -10.73 -9.66
CA ASP A 103 -14.66 -11.58 -10.73
C ASP A 103 -16.17 -11.85 -10.57
N GLU A 104 -16.59 -12.14 -9.35
CA GLU A 104 -18.02 -12.34 -9.02
C GLU A 104 -18.83 -11.07 -9.25
N ALA A 105 -18.36 -9.92 -8.77
CA ALA A 105 -19.05 -8.65 -8.94
C ALA A 105 -19.22 -8.28 -10.42
N VAL A 106 -18.18 -8.52 -11.24
CA VAL A 106 -18.26 -8.31 -12.70
C VAL A 106 -19.21 -9.30 -13.36
N ALA A 107 -19.22 -10.56 -12.94
CA ALA A 107 -20.11 -11.58 -13.49
C ALA A 107 -21.59 -11.32 -13.18
N GLN A 108 -21.88 -10.78 -11.99
CA GLN A 108 -23.26 -10.47 -11.57
C GLN A 108 -23.79 -9.17 -12.20
N GLY A 109 -22.89 -8.25 -12.66
CA GLY A 109 -23.28 -6.89 -13.08
C GLY A 109 -24.07 -6.13 -11.99
N PRO A 110 -24.21 -4.83 -12.05
CA PRO A 110 -23.97 -3.90 -13.18
C PRO A 110 -22.52 -3.38 -13.26
N VAL A 111 -21.60 -3.92 -12.48
CA VAL A 111 -20.19 -3.50 -12.48
C VAL A 111 -19.46 -4.19 -13.63
N THR A 112 -18.71 -3.42 -14.42
CA THR A 112 -17.88 -3.95 -15.51
C THR A 112 -16.40 -3.98 -15.10
N GLU A 113 -15.60 -4.80 -15.79
CA GLU A 113 -14.15 -4.83 -15.57
C GLU A 113 -13.54 -3.44 -15.74
N GLU A 114 -13.95 -2.67 -16.76
CA GLU A 114 -13.46 -1.32 -16.98
C GLU A 114 -13.79 -0.38 -15.81
N MET A 115 -15.00 -0.44 -15.27
CA MET A 115 -15.38 0.32 -14.08
C MET A 115 -14.48 -0.01 -12.90
N VAL A 116 -14.17 -1.29 -12.65
CA VAL A 116 -13.27 -1.71 -11.58
C VAL A 116 -11.85 -1.17 -11.83
N ARG A 117 -11.35 -1.26 -13.06
CA ARG A 117 -10.04 -0.72 -13.45
C ARG A 117 -9.92 0.79 -13.20
N GLU A 118 -10.96 1.54 -13.53
CA GLU A 118 -11.04 3.00 -13.29
C GLU A 118 -11.07 3.36 -11.80
N MET A 119 -11.61 2.48 -10.96
CA MET A 119 -11.59 2.68 -9.51
C MET A 119 -10.17 2.75 -8.96
N ARG A 120 -9.19 2.06 -9.58
CA ARG A 120 -7.83 1.96 -9.06
C ARG A 120 -7.85 1.59 -7.56
N ILE A 121 -8.39 0.43 -7.28
CA ILE A 121 -8.56 -0.10 -5.92
C ILE A 121 -7.21 -0.16 -5.20
N LEU A 122 -7.19 0.17 -3.91
CA LEU A 122 -6.00 0.03 -3.09
C LEU A 122 -6.12 -1.19 -2.18
N MET A 123 -5.14 -2.10 -2.29
CA MET A 123 -4.91 -3.17 -1.32
C MET A 123 -3.72 -2.79 -0.45
N ALA A 124 -4.00 -2.37 0.78
CA ALA A 124 -3.01 -1.81 1.68
C ALA A 124 -2.09 -2.90 2.28
N HIS A 125 -0.91 -2.49 2.64
CA HIS A 125 0.16 -3.21 3.31
C HIS A 125 1.02 -4.10 2.43
N GLY A 126 0.48 -5.09 1.74
CA GLY A 126 1.23 -5.95 0.81
C GLY A 126 2.53 -6.54 1.35
N THR A 127 2.62 -6.79 2.66
CA THR A 127 3.89 -7.16 3.31
C THR A 127 4.31 -8.59 3.02
N MET A 128 3.36 -9.47 2.68
CA MET A 128 3.60 -10.88 2.37
C MET A 128 2.86 -11.34 1.11
N VAL A 129 2.79 -10.48 0.13
CA VAL A 129 2.21 -10.81 -1.19
C VAL A 129 3.23 -11.55 -2.03
N GLY A 130 2.86 -12.70 -2.58
CA GLY A 130 3.75 -13.48 -3.43
C GLY A 130 3.90 -12.95 -4.86
N LYS A 131 4.74 -13.63 -5.60
CA LYS A 131 5.07 -13.35 -7.01
C LYS A 131 4.35 -14.30 -7.97
N GLU A 132 3.30 -14.95 -7.51
CA GLU A 132 2.60 -15.96 -8.28
C GLU A 132 1.93 -15.33 -9.52
N PRO A 133 2.03 -16.01 -10.68
CA PRO A 133 1.55 -15.45 -11.94
C PRO A 133 0.06 -15.09 -11.95
N ASP A 134 -0.77 -15.85 -11.24
CA ASP A 134 -2.21 -15.62 -11.15
C ASP A 134 -2.54 -14.38 -10.31
N VAL A 135 -1.83 -14.18 -9.19
CA VAL A 135 -1.96 -12.96 -8.36
C VAL A 135 -1.55 -11.73 -9.17
N ILE A 136 -0.37 -11.78 -9.80
CA ILE A 136 0.12 -10.69 -10.68
C ILE A 136 -0.88 -10.40 -11.79
N ALA A 137 -1.39 -11.43 -12.45
CA ALA A 137 -2.37 -11.27 -13.53
C ALA A 137 -3.65 -10.59 -13.03
N GLY A 138 -4.18 -10.99 -11.88
CA GLY A 138 -5.36 -10.39 -11.27
C GLY A 138 -5.16 -8.93 -10.86
N LEU A 139 -4.03 -8.62 -10.20
CA LEU A 139 -3.68 -7.25 -9.82
C LEU A 139 -3.61 -6.32 -11.05
N LYS A 140 -3.00 -6.79 -12.13
CA LYS A 140 -2.91 -6.05 -13.42
C LYS A 140 -4.25 -5.94 -14.11
N ARG A 141 -5.02 -7.03 -14.16
CA ARG A 141 -6.33 -7.06 -14.81
C ARG A 141 -7.24 -6.00 -14.23
N TYR A 142 -7.32 -5.88 -12.92
CA TYR A 142 -8.16 -4.91 -12.24
C TYR A 142 -7.48 -3.59 -11.92
N ASN A 143 -6.23 -3.40 -12.38
CA ASN A 143 -5.47 -2.16 -12.16
C ASN A 143 -5.37 -1.79 -10.65
N ILE A 144 -5.21 -2.81 -9.81
CA ILE A 144 -5.07 -2.66 -8.36
C ILE A 144 -3.74 -2.00 -8.04
N ILE A 145 -3.74 -1.08 -7.09
CA ILE A 145 -2.53 -0.45 -6.57
C ILE A 145 -2.20 -1.08 -5.22
N MET A 146 -0.93 -1.42 -5.02
CA MET A 146 -0.39 -2.04 -3.82
C MET A 146 0.45 -1.04 -3.03
N PRO A 147 -0.10 -0.29 -2.08
CA PRO A 147 0.71 0.43 -1.10
C PRO A 147 1.45 -0.57 -0.20
N MET A 148 2.79 -0.54 -0.22
CA MET A 148 3.62 -1.49 0.51
C MET A 148 4.22 -0.89 1.77
N GLN A 149 3.97 -1.56 2.89
CA GLN A 149 4.44 -1.17 4.21
C GLN A 149 5.82 -1.75 4.51
N ILE A 150 6.84 -1.23 3.81
CA ILE A 150 8.19 -1.81 3.82
C ILE A 150 8.82 -1.85 5.23
N ARG A 151 8.59 -0.84 6.07
CA ARG A 151 9.16 -0.83 7.41
C ARG A 151 8.70 -2.04 8.21
N ARG A 152 7.39 -2.30 8.28
CA ARG A 152 6.85 -3.44 8.99
C ARG A 152 7.38 -4.74 8.39
N ALA A 153 7.34 -4.85 7.06
CA ALA A 153 7.86 -6.00 6.33
C ALA A 153 9.31 -6.34 6.70
N LEU A 154 10.15 -5.35 7.01
CA LEU A 154 11.55 -5.59 7.33
C LEU A 154 11.86 -5.67 8.83
N THR A 155 10.97 -5.19 9.70
CA THR A 155 11.22 -5.19 11.15
C THR A 155 10.44 -6.28 11.90
N TYR A 156 9.30 -6.67 11.40
CA TYR A 156 8.38 -7.57 12.10
C TYR A 156 8.21 -8.92 11.40
N GLU A 157 7.91 -8.92 10.11
CA GLU A 157 7.63 -10.14 9.35
C GLU A 157 8.80 -11.14 9.32
N PRO A 158 10.10 -10.75 9.29
CA PRO A 158 11.17 -11.73 9.35
C PRO A 158 11.10 -12.68 10.55
N ASN A 159 10.68 -12.20 11.70
CA ASN A 159 10.50 -13.06 12.89
C ASN A 159 9.29 -13.98 12.73
N ILE A 160 8.23 -13.50 12.11
CA ILE A 160 7.05 -14.30 11.77
C ILE A 160 7.42 -15.39 10.77
N ILE A 161 8.16 -15.03 9.72
CA ILE A 161 8.64 -15.97 8.70
C ILE A 161 9.51 -17.05 9.34
N ASP A 162 10.51 -16.66 10.13
CA ASP A 162 11.41 -17.61 10.81
C ASP A 162 10.66 -18.55 11.75
N THR A 163 9.59 -18.05 12.38
CA THR A 163 8.82 -18.83 13.37
C THR A 163 7.81 -19.78 12.69
N PHE A 164 7.13 -19.31 11.66
CA PHE A 164 5.92 -19.97 11.17
C PHE A 164 6.02 -20.52 9.75
N TYR A 165 6.83 -19.90 8.87
CA TYR A 165 6.85 -20.22 7.45
C TYR A 165 8.17 -20.83 6.97
N GLY A 166 9.25 -20.66 7.73
CA GLY A 166 10.57 -21.09 7.31
C GLY A 166 11.15 -20.27 6.15
N PRO A 167 12.28 -20.73 5.55
CA PRO A 167 13.00 -19.98 4.51
C PRO A 167 12.15 -19.64 3.28
N GLU A 168 11.20 -20.50 2.91
CA GLU A 168 10.32 -20.29 1.76
C GLU A 168 9.41 -19.09 1.91
N GLY A 169 9.09 -18.71 3.15
CA GLY A 169 8.28 -17.52 3.43
C GLY A 169 8.92 -16.19 2.99
N TYR A 170 10.26 -16.17 2.83
CA TYR A 170 10.96 -14.95 2.37
C TYR A 170 10.65 -14.58 0.91
N GLU A 171 10.21 -15.51 0.10
CA GLU A 171 9.77 -15.21 -1.27
C GLU A 171 8.53 -14.33 -1.33
N PHE A 172 7.78 -14.29 -0.23
CA PHE A 172 6.58 -13.48 -0.10
C PHE A 172 6.85 -12.10 0.53
N LEU A 173 8.06 -11.87 1.06
CA LEU A 173 8.37 -10.68 1.84
C LEU A 173 8.46 -9.44 0.97
N ALA A 174 7.35 -8.70 0.88
CA ALA A 174 7.21 -7.43 0.17
C ALA A 174 7.97 -7.44 -1.19
N PRO A 175 7.55 -8.24 -2.17
CA PRO A 175 8.27 -8.43 -3.44
C PRO A 175 8.07 -7.23 -4.37
N MET A 176 8.47 -6.07 -3.91
CA MET A 176 8.18 -4.78 -4.50
C MET A 176 8.77 -4.63 -5.90
N LYS A 177 10.07 -4.93 -6.03
CA LYS A 177 10.75 -4.83 -7.32
C LYS A 177 10.15 -5.81 -8.34
N SER A 178 9.92 -7.05 -7.92
CA SER A 178 9.30 -8.07 -8.77
C SER A 178 7.92 -7.66 -9.25
N LEU A 179 7.08 -7.09 -8.40
CA LEU A 179 5.75 -6.59 -8.78
C LEU A 179 5.85 -5.40 -9.74
N ILE A 180 6.76 -4.45 -9.48
CA ILE A 180 7.00 -3.30 -10.38
C ILE A 180 7.47 -3.80 -11.75
N ASP A 181 8.45 -4.71 -11.79
CA ASP A 181 8.98 -5.29 -13.03
C ASP A 181 7.91 -6.06 -13.82
N ALA A 182 6.98 -6.70 -13.11
CA ALA A 182 5.82 -7.35 -13.71
C ALA A 182 4.73 -6.37 -14.19
N GLY A 183 4.86 -5.07 -13.90
CA GLY A 183 3.91 -4.03 -14.30
C GLY A 183 2.71 -3.87 -13.37
N VAL A 184 2.79 -4.36 -12.13
CA VAL A 184 1.83 -4.04 -11.06
C VAL A 184 2.12 -2.64 -10.54
N ARG A 185 1.08 -1.89 -10.21
CA ARG A 185 1.21 -0.59 -9.59
C ARG A 185 1.53 -0.75 -8.11
N VAL A 186 2.68 -0.24 -7.70
CA VAL A 186 3.12 -0.23 -6.30
C VAL A 186 3.22 1.21 -5.82
N ALA A 187 2.92 1.46 -4.57
CA ALA A 187 3.11 2.74 -3.89
C ALA A 187 3.79 2.52 -2.53
N ALA A 188 4.26 3.58 -1.90
CA ALA A 188 4.87 3.50 -0.59
C ALA A 188 3.85 3.75 0.51
N GLU A 189 3.95 2.98 1.60
CA GLU A 189 3.16 3.13 2.80
C GLU A 189 4.05 3.18 4.04
N THR A 190 3.78 4.11 4.96
CA THR A 190 4.51 4.24 6.23
C THR A 190 3.76 3.64 7.43
N HIS A 191 2.47 3.39 7.30
CA HIS A 191 1.53 2.87 8.31
C HIS A 191 1.29 3.80 9.52
N SER A 192 2.13 4.75 9.79
CA SER A 192 1.95 5.61 10.96
C SER A 192 2.04 7.09 10.61
N ALA A 193 1.17 7.87 11.24
CA ALA A 193 1.38 9.30 11.33
C ALA A 193 2.54 9.54 12.32
N GLY A 194 3.72 9.74 11.80
CA GLY A 194 4.90 10.09 12.57
C GLY A 194 5.34 11.53 12.30
N PRO A 195 6.43 11.96 12.93
CA PRO A 195 7.02 13.26 12.65
C PRO A 195 7.41 13.38 11.16
N PRO A 196 7.51 14.60 10.62
CA PRO A 196 7.79 14.84 9.20
C PRO A 196 9.08 14.20 8.67
N ASP A 197 10.07 13.97 9.54
CA ASP A 197 11.34 13.30 9.22
C ASP A 197 11.21 11.78 9.07
N LEU A 198 10.08 11.20 9.44
CA LEU A 198 9.83 9.76 9.33
C LEU A 198 10.00 9.24 7.89
N LEU A 199 9.70 10.07 6.91
CA LEU A 199 9.88 9.75 5.49
C LEU A 199 11.32 9.34 5.19
N PHE A 200 12.30 10.13 5.64
CA PHE A 200 13.72 9.87 5.38
C PHE A 200 14.25 8.63 6.09
N ARG A 201 13.62 8.22 7.19
CA ARG A 201 13.93 6.94 7.86
C ARG A 201 13.33 5.72 7.13
N HIS A 202 12.30 5.92 6.33
CA HIS A 202 11.68 4.84 5.56
C HIS A 202 12.30 4.67 4.17
N MET A 203 12.70 5.75 3.52
CA MET A 203 13.25 5.69 2.16
C MET A 203 14.45 4.74 2.02
N PRO A 204 15.42 4.70 2.95
CA PRO A 204 16.52 3.74 2.88
C PRO A 204 16.09 2.28 2.92
N LEU A 205 14.94 1.97 3.55
CA LEU A 205 14.44 0.60 3.62
C LEU A 205 14.06 0.05 2.24
N PHE A 206 13.65 0.93 1.33
CA PHE A 206 13.30 0.55 -0.05
C PHE A 206 14.55 0.24 -0.88
N THR A 207 15.68 0.91 -0.59
CA THR A 207 16.92 0.80 -1.36
C THR A 207 17.88 -0.23 -0.79
N THR A 208 17.89 -0.44 0.53
CA THR A 208 18.83 -1.35 1.20
C THR A 208 18.21 -2.67 1.65
N ARG A 209 16.89 -2.69 1.83
CA ARG A 209 16.18 -3.83 2.44
C ARG A 209 16.72 -4.22 3.83
N THR A 210 17.33 -3.26 4.52
CA THR A 210 17.99 -3.47 5.82
C THR A 210 17.27 -2.69 6.92
N ALA A 211 16.85 -3.41 7.97
CA ALA A 211 16.25 -2.85 9.16
C ALA A 211 16.78 -3.57 10.41
N ALA A 212 17.03 -2.84 11.49
CA ALA A 212 17.54 -3.39 12.76
C ALA A 212 18.79 -4.29 12.60
N GLY A 213 19.66 -3.96 11.64
CA GLY A 213 20.88 -4.72 11.37
C GLY A 213 20.68 -6.01 10.56
N ARG A 214 19.47 -6.29 10.08
CA ARG A 214 19.14 -7.44 9.24
C ARG A 214 18.75 -6.99 7.84
N THR A 215 19.35 -7.61 6.82
CA THR A 215 18.93 -7.47 5.42
C THR A 215 18.02 -8.64 5.04
N SER A 216 16.85 -8.35 4.45
CA SER A 216 15.85 -9.35 4.09
C SER A 216 15.38 -9.14 2.66
N ALA A 217 15.39 -10.20 1.85
CA ALA A 217 15.04 -10.20 0.43
C ALA A 217 15.75 -9.04 -0.34
N PRO A 218 17.10 -8.98 -0.36
CA PRO A 218 17.84 -7.87 -0.97
C PRO A 218 17.60 -7.70 -2.46
N GLU A 219 17.19 -8.75 -3.16
CA GLU A 219 16.82 -8.74 -4.57
C GLU A 219 15.60 -7.87 -4.86
N GLU A 220 14.79 -7.60 -3.85
CA GLU A 220 13.60 -6.75 -3.95
C GLU A 220 13.89 -5.26 -3.67
N ALA A 221 15.17 -4.89 -3.51
CA ALA A 221 15.57 -3.50 -3.42
C ALA A 221 15.31 -2.75 -4.73
N VAL A 222 14.89 -1.50 -4.61
CA VAL A 222 14.73 -0.59 -5.75
C VAL A 222 15.74 0.54 -5.70
N ASP A 223 16.02 1.18 -6.83
CA ASP A 223 16.87 2.36 -6.84
C ASP A 223 16.19 3.58 -6.19
N ARG A 224 17.00 4.61 -5.89
CA ARG A 224 16.54 5.83 -5.21
C ARG A 224 15.48 6.61 -5.99
N VAL A 225 15.58 6.61 -7.31
CA VAL A 225 14.60 7.31 -8.16
C VAL A 225 13.27 6.60 -8.10
N VAL A 226 13.28 5.27 -8.15
CA VAL A 226 12.07 4.46 -7.99
C VAL A 226 11.50 4.69 -6.60
N ALA A 227 12.30 4.59 -5.52
CA ALA A 227 11.84 4.83 -4.17
C ALA A 227 11.19 6.22 -4.03
N LEU A 228 11.83 7.28 -4.54
CA LEU A 228 11.26 8.63 -4.53
C LEU A 228 9.90 8.69 -5.28
N LYS A 229 9.78 8.04 -6.42
CA LYS A 229 8.52 7.98 -7.19
C LYS A 229 7.42 7.25 -6.43
N LEU A 230 7.75 6.21 -5.66
CA LEU A 230 6.78 5.48 -4.83
C LEU A 230 6.18 6.39 -3.75
N PHE A 231 7.00 7.25 -3.14
CA PHE A 231 6.56 8.21 -2.11
C PHE A 231 5.86 9.46 -2.67
N THR A 232 5.99 9.75 -3.96
CA THR A 232 5.44 10.96 -4.59
C THR A 232 4.38 10.63 -5.63
N TYR A 233 4.78 10.36 -6.85
CA TYR A 233 3.88 10.16 -7.99
C TYR A 233 2.96 8.95 -7.84
N ALA A 234 3.48 7.82 -7.37
CA ALA A 234 2.67 6.62 -7.18
C ALA A 234 1.61 6.82 -6.08
N ASN A 235 1.95 7.57 -5.02
CA ASN A 235 0.97 7.94 -4.00
C ASN A 235 -0.07 8.93 -4.53
N ALA A 236 0.30 9.87 -5.40
CA ALA A 236 -0.67 10.72 -6.09
C ALA A 236 -1.64 9.90 -6.95
N GLN A 237 -1.14 8.87 -7.65
CA GLN A 237 -1.98 7.92 -8.39
C GLN A 237 -2.92 7.12 -7.46
N SER A 238 -2.45 6.75 -6.28
CA SER A 238 -3.27 6.09 -5.26
C SER A 238 -4.46 6.95 -4.81
N MET A 239 -4.26 8.26 -4.81
CA MET A 239 -5.29 9.25 -4.45
C MET A 239 -6.13 9.74 -5.63
N LEU A 240 -5.91 9.25 -6.86
CA LEU A 240 -6.51 9.78 -8.08
C LEU A 240 -6.21 11.28 -8.32
N ALA A 241 -5.03 11.70 -7.93
CA ALA A 241 -4.63 13.12 -7.89
C ALA A 241 -3.35 13.41 -8.71
N GLU A 242 -2.86 12.47 -9.49
CA GLU A 242 -1.62 12.59 -10.27
C GLU A 242 -1.64 13.70 -11.31
N ASP A 243 -2.82 14.15 -11.73
CA ASP A 243 -2.97 15.31 -12.63
C ASP A 243 -2.73 16.64 -11.92
N TYR A 244 -2.71 16.63 -10.60
CA TYR A 244 -2.62 17.83 -9.76
C TYR A 244 -1.39 17.89 -8.88
N ILE A 245 -0.90 16.73 -8.40
CA ILE A 245 0.21 16.61 -7.44
C ILE A 245 1.12 15.42 -7.78
N GLY A 246 2.18 15.23 -7.00
CA GLY A 246 3.07 14.06 -7.07
C GLY A 246 4.27 14.23 -7.99
N SER A 247 4.31 15.30 -8.79
CA SER A 247 5.46 15.70 -9.62
C SER A 247 5.47 17.19 -9.84
N LEU A 248 6.64 17.72 -10.19
CA LEU A 248 6.82 19.14 -10.52
C LEU A 248 6.70 19.32 -12.04
N GLU A 249 5.48 19.59 -12.49
CA GLU A 249 5.13 19.77 -13.90
C GLU A 249 4.25 21.02 -14.07
N VAL A 250 4.35 21.64 -15.23
CA VAL A 250 3.50 22.78 -15.57
C VAL A 250 2.03 22.37 -15.56
N GLY A 251 1.22 23.14 -14.84
CA GLY A 251 -0.22 22.87 -14.69
C GLY A 251 -0.59 22.15 -13.40
N LYS A 252 0.36 21.56 -12.69
CA LYS A 252 0.12 20.98 -11.34
C LYS A 252 0.27 22.01 -10.23
N PHE A 253 -0.22 21.68 -9.06
CA PHE A 253 0.00 22.51 -7.88
C PHE A 253 1.50 22.59 -7.56
N ALA A 254 1.93 23.75 -7.09
CA ALA A 254 3.27 23.94 -6.57
C ALA A 254 3.36 23.33 -5.16
N ASP A 255 3.34 22.00 -5.10
CA ASP A 255 3.48 21.20 -3.88
C ASP A 255 4.87 20.53 -3.90
N PHE A 256 5.78 21.02 -3.06
CA PHE A 256 7.13 20.49 -2.99
C PHE A 256 7.77 20.70 -1.63
N ALA A 257 8.81 19.91 -1.36
CA ALA A 257 9.68 20.11 -0.22
C ALA A 257 11.10 20.42 -0.69
N ILE A 258 11.77 21.34 0.01
CA ILE A 258 13.21 21.54 -0.11
C ILE A 258 13.85 20.77 1.04
N ILE A 259 14.76 19.89 0.70
CA ILE A 259 15.48 19.06 1.66
C ILE A 259 16.94 19.52 1.81
N GLU A 260 17.54 19.20 2.95
CA GLU A 260 18.87 19.68 3.32
C GLU A 260 19.97 19.17 2.39
N ASN A 261 19.93 17.89 2.06
CA ASN A 261 20.95 17.25 1.24
C ASN A 261 20.35 16.62 -0.03
N ASN A 262 21.19 16.47 -1.06
CA ASN A 262 20.77 15.82 -2.29
C ASN A 262 20.51 14.32 -2.05
N TYR A 263 19.24 13.95 -1.98
CA TYR A 263 18.80 12.57 -1.74
C TYR A 263 19.40 11.56 -2.74
N LEU A 264 19.61 11.97 -3.98
CA LEU A 264 20.11 11.06 -5.03
C LEU A 264 21.62 10.78 -4.90
N GLU A 265 22.38 11.67 -4.28
CA GLU A 265 23.84 11.62 -4.21
C GLU A 265 24.38 11.34 -2.80
N GLN A 266 23.58 11.65 -1.79
CA GLN A 266 23.96 11.47 -0.37
C GLN A 266 24.30 9.99 -0.08
N PRO A 267 25.31 9.71 0.77
CA PRO A 267 25.59 8.35 1.21
C PRO A 267 24.36 7.66 1.83
N GLU A 268 24.18 6.37 1.57
CA GLU A 268 23.03 5.60 2.06
C GLU A 268 22.88 5.68 3.58
N SER A 269 24.01 5.60 4.30
CA SER A 269 24.05 5.67 5.77
C SER A 269 23.63 7.03 6.36
N GLU A 270 23.50 8.05 5.52
CA GLU A 270 23.15 9.42 5.94
C GLU A 270 21.71 9.78 5.56
N LEU A 271 21.03 8.97 4.74
CA LEU A 271 19.69 9.28 4.24
C LEU A 271 18.69 9.53 5.37
N GLU A 272 18.75 8.74 6.43
CA GLU A 272 17.82 8.88 7.58
C GLU A 272 17.98 10.20 8.34
N ASN A 273 19.13 10.87 8.19
CA ASN A 273 19.44 12.14 8.83
C ASN A 273 19.03 13.36 7.99
N ASN A 274 18.52 13.15 6.78
CA ASN A 274 18.07 14.23 5.93
C ASN A 274 16.86 14.95 6.56
N LYS A 275 16.73 16.23 6.28
CA LYS A 275 15.67 17.08 6.85
C LYS A 275 14.95 17.84 5.77
N THR A 276 13.67 18.09 6.04
CA THR A 276 12.91 19.05 5.26
C THR A 276 13.18 20.46 5.77
N LEU A 277 13.72 21.33 4.92
CA LEU A 277 13.99 22.72 5.22
C LEU A 277 12.77 23.61 4.97
N VAL A 278 12.04 23.35 3.89
CA VAL A 278 10.84 24.09 3.51
C VAL A 278 9.80 23.15 2.95
N THR A 279 8.55 23.35 3.31
CA THR A 279 7.40 22.68 2.64
C THR A 279 6.49 23.73 2.04
N VAL A 280 6.18 23.56 0.76
CA VAL A 280 5.28 24.42 -0.01
C VAL A 280 4.07 23.58 -0.43
N VAL A 281 2.87 24.12 -0.20
CA VAL A 281 1.60 23.51 -0.63
C VAL A 281 0.75 24.55 -1.33
N GLY A 282 0.37 24.26 -2.57
CA GLY A 282 -0.38 25.20 -3.41
C GLY A 282 0.35 26.53 -3.63
N GLY A 283 1.68 26.50 -3.70
CA GLY A 283 2.52 27.68 -3.85
C GLY A 283 2.73 28.51 -2.57
N LYS A 284 2.22 28.05 -1.41
CA LYS A 284 2.40 28.73 -0.12
C LYS A 284 3.35 27.96 0.78
N VAL A 285 4.28 28.65 1.42
CA VAL A 285 5.14 28.08 2.44
C VAL A 285 4.30 27.75 3.68
N ILE A 286 4.23 26.47 4.03
CA ILE A 286 3.49 25.99 5.21
C ILE A 286 4.40 25.53 6.34
N TYR A 287 5.65 25.25 6.03
CA TYR A 287 6.69 24.90 7.00
C TYR A 287 8.03 25.47 6.56
N ARG A 288 8.79 25.97 7.51
CA ARG A 288 10.17 26.41 7.35
C ARG A 288 10.98 26.00 8.58
N ASP A 289 12.03 25.25 8.36
CA ASP A 289 13.00 24.94 9.40
C ASP A 289 13.78 26.22 9.76
N PRO A 290 14.04 26.50 11.06
CA PRO A 290 14.87 27.65 11.48
C PRO A 290 16.28 27.67 10.87
N ALA A 291 16.81 26.49 10.51
CA ALA A 291 18.12 26.35 9.86
C ALA A 291 18.09 26.60 8.34
N ALA A 292 16.89 26.83 7.74
CA ALA A 292 16.82 27.13 6.31
C ALA A 292 17.57 28.42 5.98
N PRO A 293 18.54 28.41 5.04
CA PRO A 293 19.44 29.53 4.78
C PRO A 293 18.78 30.70 4.05
N TRP A 294 17.53 30.55 3.62
CA TRP A 294 16.78 31.56 2.88
C TRP A 294 15.64 32.11 3.71
N ASP A 295 15.38 33.38 3.54
CA ASP A 295 14.12 33.95 4.01
C ASP A 295 13.06 33.75 2.91
N VAL A 296 12.21 32.73 3.11
CA VAL A 296 11.10 32.41 2.20
C VAL A 296 9.87 33.02 2.82
N THR A 297 9.60 34.28 2.54
CA THR A 297 8.34 34.95 2.94
C THR A 297 7.28 34.70 1.86
N ASN A 298 6.04 34.52 2.30
CA ASN A 298 4.86 34.41 1.41
C ASN A 298 4.61 35.70 0.64
#